data_01799319a683002574a50dbfe8e0a54d
#
_entry.id   01799319a683002574a50dbfe8e0a54d
#
_cell.length_a   1.000
_cell.length_b   1.000
_cell.length_c   1.000
_cell.angle_alpha   90.00
_cell.angle_beta   90.00
_cell.angle_gamma   90.00
#
_symmetry.space_group_name_H-M   'P 1'
#
loop_
_entity.id
_entity.type
_entity.pdbx_description
1 polymer ?
#
loop_
_entity_poly.entity_id
_entity_poly.type
_entity_poly.pdbx_seq_one_letter_code
_entity_poly.pdbx_strand_id
1 'polypeptide(L)'
;VQGHGDYPSQMPENYNPEIKVENFFDGADKAAFEYYINQIHEMDKFVGELVKYLSERDEQTILVMYGDHLPGFNFTNETLSYGNIYQTPYVIWDNIGLKREYKNMEAYQLSSYVFERLGITEGYINKYHQKQKDSTDYLKNLKILEYDILYGDHDIYGGENPYQATDLKMGTDEIKITDAYEYSDHICVEGENFNTFSVVFVNDKECTTVAVNGNMLIAKGIKLKKGDKVSVVQRGKDKIELSRVTFEN
;
A
#
# COMPACT_ATOMS: atom_id res chain seq x y z
N VAL A 1 -8.16 9.29 -8.01
CA VAL A 1 -7.68 10.65 -7.67
C VAL A 1 -6.36 10.50 -6.96
N GLN A 2 -5.30 11.01 -7.55
CA GLN A 2 -3.99 11.09 -6.91
C GLN A 2 -3.91 12.43 -6.17
N GLY A 3 -4.24 12.43 -4.91
CA GLY A 3 -4.16 13.62 -4.08
C GLY A 3 -3.16 13.43 -2.95
N HIS A 4 -1.88 13.41 -3.24
CA HIS A 4 -0.84 13.29 -2.24
C HIS A 4 -0.13 14.63 -2.01
N GLY A 5 -0.82 15.58 -1.38
CA GLY A 5 -0.17 16.62 -0.66
C GLY A 5 0.39 17.83 -1.44
N ASP A 6 0.91 17.64 -2.62
CA ASP A 6 1.48 18.71 -3.42
C ASP A 6 0.50 19.17 -4.50
N TYR A 7 -0.41 20.04 -4.11
CA TYR A 7 -1.32 20.69 -5.06
C TYR A 7 -0.62 21.92 -5.67
N PRO A 8 -0.78 22.17 -6.99
CA PRO A 8 -0.10 23.26 -7.65
C PRO A 8 -0.58 24.63 -7.11
N SER A 9 0.35 25.52 -6.83
CA SER A 9 0.06 26.91 -6.43
C SER A 9 -0.49 27.77 -7.58
N GLN A 10 -0.44 27.25 -8.81
CA GLN A 10 -1.03 27.84 -10.01
C GLN A 10 -1.76 26.74 -10.77
N MET A 11 -2.93 27.08 -11.31
CA MET A 11 -3.66 26.12 -12.15
C MET A 11 -2.82 25.68 -13.34
N PRO A 12 -2.77 24.37 -13.66
CA PRO A 12 -2.08 23.88 -14.86
C PRO A 12 -2.60 24.57 -16.13
N GLU A 13 -1.74 24.79 -17.10
CA GLU A 13 -2.15 25.27 -18.44
C GLU A 13 -3.24 24.34 -19.00
N ASN A 14 -4.31 24.94 -19.52
CA ASN A 14 -5.50 24.26 -20.04
C ASN A 14 -6.39 23.55 -18.99
N TYR A 15 -6.13 23.69 -17.70
CA TYR A 15 -7.06 23.24 -16.67
C TYR A 15 -8.16 24.29 -16.45
N ASN A 16 -9.41 23.90 -16.67
CA ASN A 16 -10.55 24.79 -16.47
C ASN A 16 -11.40 24.26 -15.29
N PRO A 17 -11.26 24.83 -14.08
CA PRO A 17 -11.99 24.36 -12.91
C PRO A 17 -13.51 24.60 -13.07
N GLU A 18 -14.29 23.57 -12.82
CA GLU A 18 -15.76 23.66 -12.80
C GLU A 18 -16.26 24.36 -11.52
N ILE A 19 -15.56 24.16 -10.41
CA ILE A 19 -15.87 24.75 -9.11
C ILE A 19 -14.84 25.84 -8.78
N LYS A 20 -15.33 27.02 -8.43
CA LYS A 20 -14.51 28.13 -7.95
C LYS A 20 -14.67 28.33 -6.46
N VAL A 21 -13.55 28.53 -5.77
CA VAL A 21 -13.54 28.79 -4.33
C VAL A 21 -13.55 30.29 -4.10
N GLU A 22 -14.55 30.80 -3.40
CA GLU A 22 -14.66 32.21 -3.05
C GLU A 22 -14.02 32.52 -1.68
N ASN A 23 -14.34 31.69 -0.69
CA ASN A 23 -13.82 31.82 0.68
C ASN A 23 -13.05 30.56 1.07
N PHE A 24 -11.88 30.72 1.63
CA PHE A 24 -11.02 29.67 2.12
C PHE A 24 -10.27 30.10 3.38
N PHE A 25 -9.71 29.15 4.12
CA PHE A 25 -8.99 29.47 5.36
C PHE A 25 -7.56 29.98 5.10
N ASP A 26 -7.03 30.78 6.01
CA ASP A 26 -5.70 31.44 5.91
C ASP A 26 -4.50 30.48 6.01
N GLY A 27 -4.62 29.24 5.73
CA GLY A 27 -3.56 28.23 5.85
C GLY A 27 -3.22 27.53 4.53
N ALA A 28 -3.86 27.93 3.42
CA ALA A 28 -3.66 27.30 2.12
C ALA A 28 -3.57 28.32 0.99
N ASP A 29 -2.84 27.94 -0.07
CA ASP A 29 -2.91 28.65 -1.35
C ASP A 29 -4.28 28.43 -2.00
N LYS A 30 -4.93 29.53 -2.41
CA LYS A 30 -6.26 29.47 -3.01
C LYS A 30 -6.30 28.58 -4.26
N ALA A 31 -5.30 28.68 -5.13
CA ALA A 31 -5.25 27.90 -6.37
C ALA A 31 -5.08 26.40 -6.06
N ALA A 32 -4.22 26.06 -5.11
CA ALA A 32 -4.03 24.69 -4.66
C ALA A 32 -5.30 24.11 -4.04
N PHE A 33 -6.00 24.88 -3.23
CA PHE A 33 -7.26 24.46 -2.62
C PHE A 33 -8.39 24.30 -3.65
N GLU A 34 -8.51 25.24 -4.61
CA GLU A 34 -9.46 25.15 -5.72
C GLU A 34 -9.18 23.93 -6.61
N TYR A 35 -7.90 23.64 -6.89
CA TYR A 35 -7.50 22.43 -7.61
C TYR A 35 -7.95 21.17 -6.86
N TYR A 36 -7.68 21.09 -5.56
CA TYR A 36 -8.11 19.97 -4.72
C TYR A 36 -9.63 19.75 -4.77
N ILE A 37 -10.42 20.82 -4.61
CA ILE A 37 -11.89 20.72 -4.65
C ILE A 37 -12.38 20.18 -5.99
N ASN A 38 -11.75 20.58 -7.09
CA ASN A 38 -12.11 20.06 -8.41
C ASN A 38 -11.70 18.59 -8.58
N GLN A 39 -10.59 18.14 -7.96
CA GLN A 39 -10.23 16.72 -7.91
C GLN A 39 -11.27 15.91 -7.13
N ILE A 40 -11.78 16.43 -6.02
CA ILE A 40 -12.88 15.79 -5.27
C ILE A 40 -14.16 15.75 -6.11
N HIS A 41 -14.45 16.78 -6.88
CA HIS A 41 -15.60 16.80 -7.78
C HIS A 41 -15.48 15.75 -8.91
N GLU A 42 -14.31 15.57 -9.49
CA GLU A 42 -14.06 14.49 -10.45
C GLU A 42 -14.22 13.10 -9.82
N MET A 43 -13.74 12.94 -8.57
CA MET A 43 -13.96 11.70 -7.82
C MET A 43 -15.45 11.45 -7.57
N ASP A 44 -16.24 12.47 -7.22
CA ASP A 44 -17.67 12.35 -7.00
C ASP A 44 -18.40 11.88 -8.27
N LYS A 45 -18.03 12.42 -9.43
CA LYS A 45 -18.55 11.96 -10.73
C LYS A 45 -18.23 10.48 -10.96
N PHE A 46 -16.96 10.08 -10.75
CA PHE A 46 -16.55 8.68 -10.88
C PHE A 46 -17.31 7.76 -9.93
N VAL A 47 -17.47 8.15 -8.67
CA VAL A 47 -18.25 7.38 -7.68
C VAL A 47 -19.70 7.25 -8.11
N GLY A 48 -20.30 8.33 -8.67
CA GLY A 48 -21.64 8.29 -9.22
C GLY A 48 -21.80 7.26 -10.35
N GLU A 49 -20.84 7.22 -11.29
CA GLU A 49 -20.81 6.23 -12.37
C GLU A 49 -20.62 4.80 -11.84
N LEU A 50 -19.71 4.62 -10.87
CA LEU A 50 -19.47 3.32 -10.23
C LEU A 50 -20.72 2.81 -9.51
N VAL A 51 -21.36 3.63 -8.70
CA VAL A 51 -22.59 3.29 -7.98
C VAL A 51 -23.72 2.93 -8.96
N LYS A 52 -23.86 3.69 -10.04
CA LYS A 52 -24.82 3.37 -11.11
C LYS A 52 -24.53 2.00 -11.71
N TYR A 53 -23.29 1.73 -12.11
CA TYR A 53 -22.88 0.44 -12.65
C TYR A 53 -23.16 -0.72 -11.68
N LEU A 54 -22.80 -0.56 -10.39
CA LEU A 54 -23.01 -1.58 -9.37
C LEU A 54 -24.50 -1.80 -9.06
N SER A 55 -25.33 -0.77 -9.16
CA SER A 55 -26.77 -0.88 -8.94
C SER A 55 -27.53 -1.62 -10.06
N GLU A 56 -26.94 -1.68 -11.25
CA GLU A 56 -27.50 -2.38 -12.42
C GLU A 56 -27.09 -3.88 -12.46
N ARG A 57 -26.25 -4.35 -11.52
CA ARG A 57 -25.80 -5.75 -11.43
C ARG A 57 -26.73 -6.57 -10.56
N ASP A 58 -26.93 -7.82 -10.95
CA ASP A 58 -27.67 -8.82 -10.14
C ASP A 58 -26.84 -9.34 -8.95
N GLU A 59 -25.51 -9.12 -8.96
CA GLU A 59 -24.61 -9.55 -7.90
C GLU A 59 -24.75 -8.70 -6.65
N GLN A 60 -24.94 -9.34 -5.50
CA GLN A 60 -24.97 -8.66 -4.21
C GLN A 60 -23.64 -7.96 -3.94
N THR A 61 -23.69 -6.65 -3.82
CA THR A 61 -22.48 -5.82 -3.75
C THR A 61 -22.55 -4.83 -2.60
N ILE A 62 -21.44 -4.70 -1.89
CA ILE A 62 -21.20 -3.64 -0.91
C ILE A 62 -19.96 -2.87 -1.32
N LEU A 63 -20.08 -1.56 -1.36
CA LEU A 63 -19.00 -0.63 -1.60
C LEU A 63 -18.71 0.15 -0.32
N VAL A 64 -17.48 0.03 0.19
CA VAL A 64 -17.00 0.79 1.36
C VAL A 64 -15.96 1.79 0.89
N MET A 65 -16.22 3.05 1.10
CA MET A 65 -15.31 4.15 0.76
C MET A 65 -14.96 4.92 2.02
N TYR A 66 -13.71 5.28 2.19
CA TYR A 66 -13.23 6.05 3.35
C TYR A 66 -12.04 6.92 2.96
N GLY A 67 -11.86 8.03 3.65
CA GLY A 67 -10.64 8.81 3.57
C GLY A 67 -9.57 8.18 4.46
N ASP A 68 -8.35 8.08 3.98
CA ASP A 68 -7.19 7.61 4.74
C ASP A 68 -6.64 8.73 5.64
N HIS A 69 -6.62 9.97 5.14
CA HIS A 69 -6.21 11.17 5.85
C HIS A 69 -6.81 12.44 5.22
N LEU A 70 -6.69 13.57 5.89
CA LEU A 70 -7.01 14.87 5.30
C LEU A 70 -5.96 15.28 4.24
N PRO A 71 -6.32 16.14 3.28
CA PRO A 71 -5.37 16.65 2.30
C PRO A 71 -4.24 17.44 2.99
N GLY A 72 -3.08 17.53 2.32
CA GLY A 72 -1.85 18.15 2.82
C GLY A 72 -1.88 19.68 2.93
N PHE A 73 -2.98 20.25 3.43
CA PHE A 73 -3.07 21.65 3.82
C PHE A 73 -2.83 21.78 5.33
N ASN A 74 -2.49 23.00 5.78
CA ASN A 74 -2.22 23.28 7.19
C ASN A 74 -3.50 23.36 8.02
N PHE A 75 -4.31 22.28 8.03
CA PHE A 75 -5.48 22.19 8.89
C PHE A 75 -5.09 22.04 10.35
N THR A 76 -5.82 22.75 11.20
CA THR A 76 -5.79 22.56 12.66
C THR A 76 -7.20 22.23 13.14
N ASN A 77 -7.34 21.75 14.36
CA ASN A 77 -8.65 21.49 14.92
C ASN A 77 -9.56 22.74 14.96
N GLU A 78 -8.95 23.93 15.06
CA GLU A 78 -9.67 25.21 15.08
C GLU A 78 -10.16 25.64 13.68
N THR A 79 -9.48 25.20 12.62
CA THR A 79 -9.87 25.51 11.23
C THR A 79 -10.93 24.56 10.69
N LEU A 80 -11.15 23.42 11.36
CA LEU A 80 -12.18 22.46 10.97
C LEU A 80 -13.53 22.85 11.59
N SER A 81 -14.58 22.90 10.78
CA SER A 81 -15.95 23.12 11.26
C SER A 81 -16.55 21.89 11.94
N TYR A 82 -15.97 20.73 11.75
CA TYR A 82 -16.46 19.45 12.28
C TYR A 82 -15.30 18.43 12.43
N GLY A 83 -15.34 17.65 13.51
CA GLY A 83 -14.35 16.60 13.75
C GLY A 83 -13.00 17.10 14.27
N ASN A 84 -11.96 16.40 13.91
CA ASN A 84 -10.58 16.74 14.21
C ASN A 84 -9.65 16.32 13.06
N ILE A 85 -8.38 16.74 13.10
CA ILE A 85 -7.40 16.50 12.01
C ILE A 85 -7.10 15.02 11.72
N TYR A 86 -7.49 14.11 12.59
CA TYR A 86 -7.32 12.66 12.41
C TYR A 86 -8.61 11.96 12.00
N GLN A 87 -9.71 12.69 11.87
CA GLN A 87 -11.01 12.14 11.54
C GLN A 87 -11.32 12.31 10.06
N THR A 88 -11.66 11.20 9.41
CA THR A 88 -12.08 11.16 8.01
C THR A 88 -13.47 10.55 7.87
N PRO A 89 -14.23 10.92 6.83
CA PRO A 89 -15.53 10.31 6.59
C PRO A 89 -15.40 8.90 6.00
N TYR A 90 -16.41 8.06 6.25
CA TYR A 90 -16.63 6.85 5.50
C TYR A 90 -18.07 6.74 5.02
N VAL A 91 -18.27 6.00 3.94
CA VAL A 91 -19.58 5.70 3.35
C VAL A 91 -19.66 4.21 3.04
N ILE A 92 -20.77 3.59 3.42
CA ILE A 92 -21.13 2.24 3.02
C ILE A 92 -22.33 2.35 2.10
N TRP A 93 -22.18 1.89 0.86
CA TRP A 93 -23.23 1.74 -0.12
C TRP A 93 -23.45 0.26 -0.42
N ASP A 94 -24.68 -0.13 -0.66
CA ASP A 94 -25.05 -1.49 -1.01
C ASP A 94 -26.26 -1.55 -1.95
N ASN A 95 -26.42 -2.68 -2.66
CA ASN A 95 -27.60 -3.00 -3.46
C ASN A 95 -28.47 -4.10 -2.83
N ILE A 96 -28.26 -4.41 -1.55
CA ILE A 96 -28.96 -5.48 -0.83
C ILE A 96 -30.00 -4.95 0.19
N GLY A 97 -30.09 -3.62 0.34
CA GLY A 97 -31.08 -2.97 1.17
C GLY A 97 -30.74 -2.90 2.66
N LEU A 98 -29.47 -2.76 3.02
CA LEU A 98 -29.06 -2.54 4.41
C LEU A 98 -29.64 -1.23 4.94
N LYS A 99 -30.13 -1.26 6.17
CA LYS A 99 -30.62 -0.04 6.84
C LYS A 99 -29.50 0.99 6.96
N ARG A 100 -29.79 2.24 6.58
CA ARG A 100 -28.84 3.34 6.75
C ARG A 100 -28.58 3.63 8.22
N GLU A 101 -27.30 3.74 8.59
CA GLU A 101 -26.86 4.06 9.93
C GLU A 101 -25.77 5.14 9.89
N TYR A 102 -25.71 5.95 10.96
CA TYR A 102 -24.67 6.94 11.17
C TYR A 102 -23.92 6.56 12.44
N LYS A 103 -22.63 6.26 12.30
CA LYS A 103 -21.84 5.80 13.43
C LYS A 103 -20.38 6.25 13.28
N ASN A 104 -19.85 6.81 14.35
CA ASN A 104 -18.41 7.05 14.49
C ASN A 104 -17.74 5.78 15.02
N MET A 105 -16.57 5.46 14.52
CA MET A 105 -15.75 4.33 14.96
C MET A 105 -14.29 4.55 14.64
N GLU A 106 -13.42 3.76 15.24
CA GLU A 106 -12.01 3.72 14.88
C GLU A 106 -11.82 2.99 13.54
N ALA A 107 -10.84 3.43 12.74
CA ALA A 107 -10.60 2.88 11.39
C ALA A 107 -10.41 1.35 11.38
N TYR A 108 -9.72 0.79 12.39
CA TYR A 108 -9.51 -0.64 12.54
C TYR A 108 -10.78 -1.46 12.86
N GLN A 109 -11.90 -0.81 13.17
CA GLN A 109 -13.18 -1.47 13.43
C GLN A 109 -14.07 -1.53 12.17
N LEU A 110 -13.75 -0.78 11.12
CA LEU A 110 -14.64 -0.57 9.97
C LEU A 110 -14.97 -1.89 9.25
N SER A 111 -13.99 -2.71 8.96
CA SER A 111 -14.21 -4.01 8.29
C SER A 111 -15.09 -4.94 9.11
N SER A 112 -14.83 -5.06 10.41
CA SER A 112 -15.63 -5.88 11.31
C SER A 112 -17.07 -5.36 11.48
N TYR A 113 -17.25 -4.04 11.43
CA TYR A 113 -18.58 -3.43 11.43
C TYR A 113 -19.37 -3.78 10.15
N VAL A 114 -18.70 -3.71 8.99
CA VAL A 114 -19.33 -4.14 7.71
C VAL A 114 -19.74 -5.61 7.78
N PHE A 115 -18.87 -6.48 8.27
CA PHE A 115 -19.19 -7.91 8.45
C PHE A 115 -20.32 -8.14 9.45
N GLU A 116 -20.37 -7.40 10.55
CA GLU A 116 -21.49 -7.45 11.53
C GLU A 116 -22.83 -7.12 10.83
N ARG A 117 -22.83 -6.10 9.96
CA ARG A 117 -24.01 -5.70 9.18
C ARG A 117 -24.48 -6.77 8.19
N LEU A 118 -23.57 -7.61 7.72
CA LEU A 118 -23.83 -8.74 6.82
C LEU A 118 -24.14 -10.04 7.54
N GLY A 119 -24.07 -10.07 8.86
CA GLY A 119 -24.22 -11.31 9.64
C GLY A 119 -23.01 -12.23 9.55
N ILE A 120 -21.87 -11.77 9.06
CA ILE A 120 -20.61 -12.53 8.99
C ILE A 120 -19.92 -12.44 10.35
N THR A 121 -19.73 -13.59 10.99
CA THR A 121 -19.17 -13.67 12.35
C THR A 121 -17.90 -14.52 12.44
N GLU A 122 -17.39 -14.98 11.32
CA GLU A 122 -16.19 -15.80 11.24
C GLU A 122 -14.93 -14.98 11.47
N GLY A 123 -13.85 -15.67 11.84
CA GLY A 123 -12.55 -15.07 12.14
C GLY A 123 -12.43 -14.53 13.56
N TYR A 124 -11.29 -14.81 14.21
CA TYR A 124 -11.08 -14.48 15.64
C TYR A 124 -11.04 -12.97 15.89
N ILE A 125 -10.30 -12.22 15.09
CA ILE A 125 -10.22 -10.76 15.19
C ILE A 125 -11.60 -10.13 14.92
N ASN A 126 -12.30 -10.60 13.89
CA ASN A 126 -13.62 -10.12 13.56
C ASN A 126 -14.61 -10.34 14.72
N LYS A 127 -14.66 -11.55 15.29
CA LYS A 127 -15.47 -11.86 16.47
C LYS A 127 -15.10 -11.00 17.67
N TYR A 128 -13.82 -10.74 17.86
CA TYR A 128 -13.35 -9.91 18.95
C TYR A 128 -13.88 -8.49 18.81
N HIS A 129 -13.71 -7.85 17.67
CA HIS A 129 -14.25 -6.52 17.39
C HIS A 129 -15.76 -6.45 17.60
N GLN A 130 -16.51 -7.41 17.08
CA GLN A 130 -17.97 -7.41 17.19
C GLN A 130 -18.46 -7.57 18.63
N LYS A 131 -17.80 -8.43 19.43
CA LYS A 131 -18.26 -8.79 20.79
C LYS A 131 -17.67 -7.93 21.90
N GLN A 132 -16.47 -7.38 21.71
CA GLN A 132 -15.70 -6.74 22.77
C GLN A 132 -15.51 -5.23 22.58
N LYS A 133 -16.13 -4.64 21.55
CA LYS A 133 -15.99 -3.21 21.18
C LYS A 133 -16.24 -2.23 22.34
N ASP A 134 -17.10 -2.61 23.28
CA ASP A 134 -17.48 -1.77 24.43
C ASP A 134 -16.74 -2.16 25.74
N SER A 135 -15.77 -3.09 25.66
CA SER A 135 -14.99 -3.53 26.82
C SER A 135 -13.95 -2.50 27.22
N THR A 136 -13.76 -2.27 28.53
CA THR A 136 -12.72 -1.39 29.06
C THR A 136 -11.30 -1.83 28.71
N ASP A 137 -11.07 -3.13 28.57
CA ASP A 137 -9.78 -3.72 28.21
C ASP A 137 -9.64 -4.01 26.72
N TYR A 138 -10.53 -3.44 25.89
CA TYR A 138 -10.61 -3.74 24.47
C TYR A 138 -9.26 -3.64 23.74
N LEU A 139 -8.58 -2.49 23.78
CA LEU A 139 -7.30 -2.31 23.07
C LEU A 139 -6.17 -3.18 23.66
N LYS A 140 -6.17 -3.38 24.97
CA LYS A 140 -5.17 -4.24 25.63
C LYS A 140 -5.29 -5.68 25.15
N ASN A 141 -6.50 -6.21 25.17
CA ASN A 141 -6.76 -7.59 24.77
C ASN A 141 -6.64 -7.78 23.26
N LEU A 142 -6.98 -6.78 22.45
CA LEU A 142 -6.73 -6.80 21.01
C LEU A 142 -5.25 -6.98 20.70
N LYS A 143 -4.37 -6.21 21.34
CA LYS A 143 -2.91 -6.34 21.16
C LYS A 143 -2.36 -7.69 21.58
N ILE A 144 -2.92 -8.30 22.65
CA ILE A 144 -2.54 -9.65 23.07
C ILE A 144 -2.96 -10.66 22.03
N LEU A 145 -4.18 -10.54 21.51
CA LEU A 145 -4.71 -11.43 20.47
C LEU A 145 -3.92 -11.31 19.16
N GLU A 146 -3.61 -10.10 18.74
CA GLU A 146 -2.78 -9.83 17.54
C GLU A 146 -1.37 -10.42 17.72
N TYR A 147 -0.77 -10.24 18.89
CA TYR A 147 0.55 -10.80 19.20
C TYR A 147 0.54 -12.34 19.13
N ASP A 148 -0.46 -12.98 19.75
CA ASP A 148 -0.58 -14.44 19.74
C ASP A 148 -0.75 -14.98 18.31
N ILE A 149 -1.54 -14.30 17.48
CA ILE A 149 -1.76 -14.70 16.07
C ILE A 149 -0.48 -14.57 15.22
N LEU A 150 0.32 -13.51 15.44
CA LEU A 150 1.45 -13.18 14.58
C LEU A 150 2.79 -13.75 15.07
N TYR A 151 2.99 -13.80 16.38
CA TYR A 151 4.32 -14.04 16.98
C TYR A 151 4.28 -14.97 18.20
N GLY A 152 3.11 -15.23 18.79
CA GLY A 152 2.94 -16.02 19.98
C GLY A 152 2.88 -17.52 19.71
N ASP A 153 2.39 -18.25 20.69
CA ASP A 153 2.27 -19.70 20.65
C ASP A 153 1.02 -20.19 19.92
N HIS A 154 0.27 -19.28 19.30
CA HIS A 154 -0.98 -19.54 18.57
C HIS A 154 -2.08 -20.18 19.45
N ASP A 155 -2.13 -19.79 20.72
CA ASP A 155 -3.10 -20.33 21.69
C ASP A 155 -4.54 -20.17 21.21
N ILE A 156 -4.85 -19.07 20.51
CA ILE A 156 -6.17 -18.83 19.90
C ILE A 156 -6.59 -19.92 18.90
N TYR A 157 -5.62 -20.60 18.30
CA TYR A 157 -5.80 -21.70 17.36
C TYR A 157 -5.55 -23.07 18.00
N GLY A 158 -5.34 -23.13 19.32
CA GLY A 158 -5.03 -24.37 20.03
C GLY A 158 -3.56 -24.80 19.95
N GLY A 159 -2.64 -23.85 19.71
CA GLY A 159 -1.19 -24.09 19.69
C GLY A 159 -0.61 -24.42 18.31
N GLU A 160 -1.43 -24.42 17.27
CA GLU A 160 -0.96 -24.68 15.89
C GLU A 160 -1.49 -23.60 14.94
N ASN A 161 -0.62 -23.03 14.13
CA ASN A 161 -1.05 -22.10 13.11
C ASN A 161 -1.82 -22.84 11.99
N PRO A 162 -3.12 -22.58 11.80
CA PRO A 162 -3.92 -23.26 10.77
C PRO A 162 -3.61 -22.76 9.35
N TYR A 163 -2.85 -21.68 9.22
CA TYR A 163 -2.52 -21.08 7.94
C TYR A 163 -1.12 -21.53 7.51
N GLN A 164 -1.03 -22.09 6.33
CA GLN A 164 0.27 -22.36 5.73
C GLN A 164 0.95 -21.04 5.37
N ALA A 165 2.25 -20.96 5.63
CA ALA A 165 3.05 -19.85 5.17
C ALA A 165 2.93 -19.74 3.64
N THR A 166 2.49 -18.61 3.14
CA THR A 166 2.48 -18.33 1.71
C THR A 166 3.87 -17.87 1.29
N ASP A 167 4.36 -18.37 0.16
CA ASP A 167 5.61 -17.88 -0.45
C ASP A 167 5.37 -16.52 -1.14
N LEU A 168 4.79 -15.58 -0.39
CA LEU A 168 4.60 -14.20 -0.85
C LEU A 168 5.94 -13.47 -0.78
N LYS A 169 6.73 -13.62 -1.82
CA LYS A 169 7.87 -12.74 -2.03
C LYS A 169 7.36 -11.40 -2.53
N MET A 170 7.56 -10.36 -1.74
CA MET A 170 7.16 -9.01 -2.10
C MET A 170 7.84 -8.58 -3.40
N GLY A 171 7.09 -8.63 -4.48
CA GLY A 171 7.29 -7.77 -5.66
C GLY A 171 8.40 -8.19 -6.63
N THR A 172 9.03 -9.37 -6.54
CA THR A 172 10.03 -9.79 -7.52
C THR A 172 9.92 -11.28 -7.83
N ASP A 173 9.93 -11.60 -9.11
CA ASP A 173 10.18 -12.96 -9.58
C ASP A 173 11.58 -13.43 -9.17
N GLU A 174 11.79 -14.75 -9.08
CA GLU A 174 13.11 -15.30 -8.79
C GLU A 174 14.14 -14.85 -9.82
N ILE A 175 15.23 -14.23 -9.35
CA ILE A 175 16.35 -13.88 -10.22
C ILE A 175 17.04 -15.16 -10.67
N LYS A 176 17.46 -15.19 -11.93
CA LYS A 176 18.32 -16.24 -12.47
C LYS A 176 19.53 -15.62 -13.15
N ILE A 177 20.68 -16.28 -13.04
CA ILE A 177 21.89 -15.96 -13.80
C ILE A 177 22.07 -17.10 -14.80
N THR A 178 22.11 -16.76 -16.07
CA THR A 178 22.33 -17.72 -17.17
C THR A 178 23.77 -17.69 -17.66
N ASP A 179 24.42 -16.53 -17.60
CA ASP A 179 25.82 -16.37 -17.98
C ASP A 179 26.45 -15.14 -17.30
N ALA A 180 27.78 -15.16 -17.16
CA ALA A 180 28.56 -14.02 -16.68
C ALA A 180 29.93 -14.00 -17.34
N TYR A 181 30.27 -12.93 -18.04
CA TYR A 181 31.52 -12.81 -18.82
C TYR A 181 32.09 -11.39 -18.77
N GLU A 182 33.40 -11.29 -19.04
CA GLU A 182 34.04 -9.98 -19.17
C GLU A 182 33.96 -9.50 -20.62
N TYR A 183 33.49 -8.27 -20.79
CA TYR A 183 33.52 -7.58 -22.08
C TYR A 183 34.15 -6.20 -21.90
N SER A 184 35.30 -5.98 -22.55
CA SER A 184 36.12 -4.80 -22.38
C SER A 184 36.60 -4.65 -20.92
N ASP A 185 36.13 -3.65 -20.20
CA ASP A 185 36.44 -3.37 -18.79
C ASP A 185 35.25 -3.57 -17.86
N HIS A 186 34.24 -4.29 -18.34
CA HIS A 186 32.97 -4.52 -17.65
C HIS A 186 32.71 -6.02 -17.51
N ILE A 187 31.94 -6.37 -16.49
CA ILE A 187 31.30 -7.66 -16.35
C ILE A 187 29.88 -7.54 -16.86
N CYS A 188 29.54 -8.36 -17.84
CA CYS A 188 28.16 -8.54 -18.30
C CYS A 188 27.58 -9.77 -17.56
N VAL A 189 26.41 -9.62 -16.97
CA VAL A 189 25.67 -10.71 -16.35
C VAL A 189 24.33 -10.82 -17.07
N GLU A 190 24.12 -11.98 -17.69
CA GLU A 190 22.86 -12.32 -18.37
C GLU A 190 21.99 -13.19 -17.46
N GLY A 191 20.67 -13.02 -17.57
CA GLY A 191 19.76 -13.76 -16.72
C GLY A 191 18.28 -13.36 -16.89
N GLU A 192 17.52 -13.52 -15.84
CA GLU A 192 16.09 -13.22 -15.81
C GLU A 192 15.74 -12.42 -14.54
N ASN A 193 14.72 -11.58 -14.66
CA ASN A 193 14.07 -10.85 -13.57
C ASN A 193 14.98 -9.84 -12.83
N PHE A 194 15.98 -9.31 -13.54
CA PHE A 194 16.80 -8.22 -13.03
C PHE A 194 16.02 -6.90 -12.99
N ASN A 195 16.37 -6.03 -12.04
CA ASN A 195 15.82 -4.69 -11.94
C ASN A 195 16.86 -3.70 -11.38
N THR A 196 16.48 -2.46 -11.17
CA THR A 196 17.38 -1.39 -10.70
C THR A 196 17.93 -1.61 -9.28
N PHE A 197 17.38 -2.56 -8.55
CA PHE A 197 17.87 -2.96 -7.21
C PHE A 197 18.74 -4.23 -7.24
N SER A 198 18.99 -4.76 -8.43
CA SER A 198 19.91 -5.89 -8.62
C SER A 198 21.35 -5.42 -8.59
N VAL A 199 22.17 -6.02 -7.73
CA VAL A 199 23.59 -5.65 -7.52
C VAL A 199 24.47 -6.87 -7.73
N VAL A 200 25.50 -6.73 -8.57
CA VAL A 200 26.49 -7.78 -8.86
C VAL A 200 27.59 -7.80 -7.81
N PHE A 201 27.94 -8.99 -7.39
CA PHE A 201 29.10 -9.28 -6.52
C PHE A 201 30.03 -10.29 -7.21
N VAL A 202 31.32 -10.11 -7.07
CA VAL A 202 32.32 -11.08 -7.48
C VAL A 202 33.12 -11.51 -6.26
N ASN A 203 33.10 -12.79 -5.91
CA ASN A 203 33.75 -13.34 -4.70
C ASN A 203 33.38 -12.51 -3.46
N ASP A 204 32.07 -12.23 -3.28
CA ASP A 204 31.47 -11.42 -2.20
C ASP A 204 31.88 -9.94 -2.16
N LYS A 205 32.61 -9.45 -3.18
CA LYS A 205 32.89 -8.01 -3.31
C LYS A 205 31.85 -7.35 -4.21
N GLU A 206 31.27 -6.29 -3.70
CA GLU A 206 30.26 -5.49 -4.42
C GLU A 206 30.89 -4.79 -5.63
N CYS A 207 30.18 -4.85 -6.77
CA CYS A 207 30.53 -4.13 -7.99
C CYS A 207 29.56 -2.95 -8.20
N THR A 208 30.05 -1.88 -8.81
CA THR A 208 29.15 -0.83 -9.29
C THR A 208 28.31 -1.40 -10.43
N THR A 209 27.02 -1.55 -10.20
CA THR A 209 26.09 -2.24 -11.10
C THR A 209 25.10 -1.29 -11.75
N VAL A 210 24.82 -1.52 -13.03
CA VAL A 210 23.75 -0.86 -13.79
C VAL A 210 22.85 -1.94 -14.38
N ALA A 211 21.56 -1.88 -14.10
CA ALA A 211 20.55 -2.71 -14.75
C ALA A 211 20.24 -2.10 -16.13
N VAL A 212 20.57 -2.83 -17.19
CA VAL A 212 20.27 -2.44 -18.56
C VAL A 212 18.78 -2.73 -18.89
N ASN A 213 18.35 -3.92 -18.51
CA ASN A 213 16.98 -4.39 -18.64
C ASN A 213 16.76 -5.60 -17.71
N GLY A 214 15.61 -6.25 -17.78
CA GLY A 214 15.28 -7.43 -16.97
C GLY A 214 16.14 -8.66 -17.20
N ASN A 215 16.98 -8.67 -18.23
CA ASN A 215 17.82 -9.81 -18.62
C ASN A 215 19.33 -9.52 -18.61
N MET A 216 19.74 -8.26 -18.37
CA MET A 216 21.15 -7.88 -18.43
C MET A 216 21.53 -6.86 -17.37
N LEU A 217 22.61 -7.16 -16.64
CA LEU A 217 23.31 -6.24 -15.77
C LEU A 217 24.71 -5.98 -16.31
N ILE A 218 25.21 -4.76 -16.13
CA ILE A 218 26.61 -4.38 -16.38
C ILE A 218 27.23 -3.96 -15.06
N ALA A 219 28.40 -4.54 -14.73
CA ALA A 219 29.10 -4.25 -13.49
C ALA A 219 30.55 -3.83 -13.74
N LYS A 220 31.06 -2.96 -12.88
CA LYS A 220 32.44 -2.45 -12.89
C LYS A 220 33.13 -2.64 -11.53
N GLY A 221 34.44 -2.61 -11.53
CA GLY A 221 35.27 -2.53 -10.32
C GLY A 221 36.09 -3.76 -10.03
N ILE A 222 35.79 -4.90 -10.64
CA ILE A 222 36.56 -6.15 -10.46
C ILE A 222 36.71 -6.80 -11.84
N LYS A 223 37.90 -7.40 -12.09
CA LYS A 223 38.10 -8.25 -13.27
C LYS A 223 37.68 -9.68 -12.96
N LEU A 224 36.91 -10.25 -13.87
CA LEU A 224 36.41 -11.62 -13.77
C LEU A 224 37.50 -12.62 -14.20
N LYS A 225 37.68 -13.67 -13.42
CA LYS A 225 38.57 -14.78 -13.72
C LYS A 225 37.82 -16.09 -13.72
N LYS A 226 38.30 -17.06 -14.48
CA LYS A 226 37.73 -18.41 -14.47
C LYS A 226 37.73 -18.98 -13.04
N GLY A 227 36.57 -19.46 -12.61
CA GLY A 227 36.34 -19.98 -11.27
C GLY A 227 35.93 -18.94 -10.23
N ASP A 228 35.78 -17.67 -10.62
CA ASP A 228 35.19 -16.67 -9.74
C ASP A 228 33.70 -16.92 -9.58
N LYS A 229 33.20 -16.65 -8.37
CA LYS A 229 31.77 -16.70 -8.07
C LYS A 229 31.12 -15.34 -8.37
N VAL A 230 30.18 -15.32 -9.29
CA VAL A 230 29.40 -14.15 -9.61
C VAL A 230 28.02 -14.29 -8.95
N SER A 231 27.67 -13.36 -8.07
CA SER A 231 26.35 -13.34 -7.43
C SER A 231 25.58 -12.10 -7.85
N VAL A 232 24.28 -12.25 -8.02
CA VAL A 232 23.34 -11.13 -8.11
C VAL A 232 22.50 -11.11 -6.85
N VAL A 233 22.51 -9.97 -6.17
CA VAL A 233 21.77 -9.72 -4.95
C VAL A 233 20.65 -8.74 -5.25
N GLN A 234 19.42 -9.13 -4.95
CA GLN A 234 18.28 -8.22 -4.95
C GLN A 234 18.24 -7.48 -3.61
N ARG A 235 18.29 -6.17 -3.64
CA ARG A 235 18.30 -5.33 -2.44
C ARG A 235 16.96 -4.64 -2.21
N GLY A 236 16.60 -4.54 -0.95
CA GLY A 236 15.54 -3.66 -0.47
C GLY A 236 16.08 -2.31 0.00
N LYS A 237 15.22 -1.55 0.67
CA LYS A 237 15.59 -0.31 1.35
C LYS A 237 16.72 -0.58 2.35
N ASP A 238 17.59 0.41 2.54
CA ASP A 238 18.73 0.35 3.47
C ASP A 238 19.72 -0.81 3.19
N LYS A 239 19.82 -1.24 1.91
CA LYS A 239 20.70 -2.31 1.44
C LYS A 239 20.38 -3.68 2.03
N ILE A 240 19.18 -3.89 2.57
CA ILE A 240 18.77 -5.22 3.05
C ILE A 240 18.75 -6.19 1.88
N GLU A 241 19.45 -7.32 2.04
CA GLU A 241 19.48 -8.41 1.06
C GLU A 241 18.14 -9.16 1.10
N LEU A 242 17.41 -9.16 -0.01
CA LEU A 242 16.14 -9.86 -0.16
C LEU A 242 16.32 -11.25 -0.75
N SER A 243 17.22 -11.37 -1.72
CA SER A 243 17.58 -12.65 -2.33
C SER A 243 18.98 -12.58 -2.93
N ARG A 244 19.62 -13.75 -3.08
CA ARG A 244 20.94 -13.92 -3.72
C ARG A 244 20.94 -15.16 -4.59
N VAL A 245 21.42 -15.02 -5.81
CA VAL A 245 21.69 -16.14 -6.71
C VAL A 245 23.17 -16.09 -7.08
N THR A 246 23.83 -17.24 -7.12
CA THR A 246 25.26 -17.36 -7.42
C THR A 246 25.48 -18.25 -8.62
N PHE A 247 26.36 -17.80 -9.49
CA PHE A 247 26.84 -18.49 -10.70
C PHE A 247 28.35 -18.72 -10.59
N GLU A 248 28.80 -19.89 -10.92
CA GLU A 248 30.25 -20.22 -11.01
C GLU A 248 30.69 -20.05 -12.46
N ASN A 249 31.58 -19.11 -12.71
CA ASN A 249 32.10 -18.77 -14.04
C ASN A 249 33.18 -19.78 -14.54
#